data_48fb9ae4706d3e6a9c1e66c31af7abfe
#
_entry.id   48fb9ae4706d3e6a9c1e66c31af7abfe
#
_cell.length_a   1.000
_cell.length_b   1.000
_cell.length_c   1.000
_cell.angle_alpha   90.00
_cell.angle_beta   90.00
_cell.angle_gamma   90.00
#
_symmetry.space_group_name_H-M   'P 1'
#
loop_
_entity.id
_entity.type
_entity.pdbx_description
1 polymer ?
#
loop_
_entity_poly.entity_id
_entity_poly.type
_entity_poly.pdbx_seq_one_letter_code
_entity_poly.pdbx_strand_id
1 'polypeptide(L)'
;MATSKIRVIGFPGTGLLPLFVGIDKGHFEARDINVELERTPSSMYQAQKLVAGEFDIACSAVDNFIAYQEGAGEVELDRDPDLFVFMGSTQIELSFVVSEGIKSFEDLEGKTLAMDALTTGFAFVLYRMLDNAGLKPDDYKMVSVGATPHRWEAVQKGEHAGTLLIEPFTGQARAGGYTILENSQQTFKNYPGQMFGAMRGWANKNRPSMVSFIQGYLDALDWILNPSNKAEAGTILGTNMPQMPEKAVAPALDKLLSPQTGLVPMGEVDMKGLETVLEVRSQYAPQGNQLTDTDRYLDLSFYKEAVASR
;
A
#
# COMPACT_ATOMS: atom_id res chain seq x y z
N MET A 1 1.74 -31.99 11.61
CA MET A 1 0.45 -31.26 11.85
C MET A 1 0.00 -30.72 10.51
N ALA A 2 -1.28 -30.47 10.29
CA ALA A 2 -1.72 -29.87 9.04
C ALA A 2 -1.22 -28.42 8.99
N THR A 3 -0.52 -28.07 7.89
CA THR A 3 -0.02 -26.70 7.66
C THR A 3 -1.21 -25.74 7.59
N SER A 4 -1.21 -24.69 8.42
CA SER A 4 -2.28 -23.70 8.41
C SER A 4 -2.19 -22.84 7.15
N LYS A 5 -3.31 -22.67 6.45
CA LYS A 5 -3.40 -21.81 5.27
C LYS A 5 -3.73 -20.37 5.68
N ILE A 6 -3.00 -19.41 5.14
CA ILE A 6 -3.25 -17.97 5.28
C ILE A 6 -3.41 -17.36 3.90
N ARG A 7 -4.55 -16.71 3.66
CA ARG A 7 -4.86 -16.02 2.41
C ARG A 7 -4.56 -14.53 2.57
N VAL A 8 -3.65 -14.03 1.78
CA VAL A 8 -3.19 -12.64 1.80
C VAL A 8 -3.64 -11.92 0.55
N ILE A 9 -4.15 -10.70 0.68
CA ILE A 9 -4.48 -9.84 -0.43
C ILE A 9 -3.69 -8.53 -0.36
N GLY A 10 -3.03 -8.13 -1.46
CA GLY A 10 -2.19 -6.93 -1.48
C GLY A 10 -2.27 -6.15 -2.78
N PHE A 11 -1.95 -4.86 -2.72
CA PHE A 11 -1.86 -4.04 -3.93
C PHE A 11 -0.65 -4.45 -4.79
N PRO A 12 -0.83 -4.52 -6.13
CA PRO A 12 0.27 -4.85 -7.04
C PRO A 12 1.34 -3.76 -7.00
N GLY A 13 2.55 -4.13 -6.58
CA GLY A 13 3.70 -3.24 -6.47
C GLY A 13 4.93 -3.97 -5.94
N THR A 14 6.08 -3.31 -5.99
CA THR A 14 7.37 -3.88 -5.53
C THR A 14 7.38 -4.17 -4.03
N GLY A 15 6.56 -3.47 -3.25
CA GLY A 15 6.42 -3.67 -1.80
C GLY A 15 5.96 -5.08 -1.37
N LEU A 16 5.43 -5.88 -2.31
CA LEU A 16 5.08 -7.28 -2.06
C LEU A 16 6.29 -8.23 -2.09
N LEU A 17 7.50 -7.74 -2.40
CA LEU A 17 8.69 -8.59 -2.50
C LEU A 17 8.92 -9.49 -1.27
N PRO A 18 8.74 -9.05 -0.01
CA PRO A 18 8.93 -9.94 1.13
C PRO A 18 7.94 -11.12 1.15
N LEU A 19 6.71 -10.93 0.65
CA LEU A 19 5.75 -12.03 0.48
C LEU A 19 6.20 -12.99 -0.62
N PHE A 20 6.67 -12.46 -1.76
CA PHE A 20 7.19 -13.30 -2.85
C PHE A 20 8.38 -14.15 -2.38
N VAL A 21 9.36 -13.51 -1.72
CA VAL A 21 10.53 -14.20 -1.16
C VAL A 21 10.12 -15.20 -0.08
N GLY A 22 9.21 -14.82 0.82
CA GLY A 22 8.71 -15.68 1.89
C GLY A 22 8.08 -16.97 1.36
N ILE A 23 7.32 -16.87 0.27
CA ILE A 23 6.71 -18.01 -0.42
C ILE A 23 7.78 -18.81 -1.19
N ASP A 24 8.57 -18.15 -2.04
CA ASP A 24 9.52 -18.78 -2.94
C ASP A 24 10.67 -19.50 -2.21
N LYS A 25 11.15 -18.90 -1.11
CA LYS A 25 12.23 -19.44 -0.28
C LYS A 25 11.76 -20.34 0.86
N GLY A 26 10.44 -20.54 1.00
CA GLY A 26 9.88 -21.41 2.04
C GLY A 26 9.95 -20.84 3.46
N HIS A 27 10.10 -19.52 3.66
CA HIS A 27 10.15 -18.93 5.00
C HIS A 27 8.83 -19.10 5.77
N PHE A 28 7.70 -19.10 5.07
CA PHE A 28 6.40 -19.37 5.68
C PHE A 28 6.21 -20.85 5.97
N GLU A 29 6.62 -21.74 5.06
CA GLU A 29 6.56 -23.20 5.25
C GLU A 29 7.41 -23.64 6.45
N ALA A 30 8.58 -23.02 6.65
CA ALA A 30 9.44 -23.26 7.82
C ALA A 30 8.79 -22.86 9.16
N ARG A 31 7.68 -22.11 9.11
CA ARG A 31 6.84 -21.70 10.25
C ARG A 31 5.50 -22.44 10.30
N ASP A 32 5.38 -23.60 9.63
CA ASP A 32 4.18 -24.45 9.57
C ASP A 32 2.94 -23.73 9.00
N ILE A 33 3.11 -22.74 8.14
CA ILE A 33 2.03 -22.05 7.43
C ILE A 33 2.24 -22.08 5.92
N ASN A 34 1.13 -22.09 5.18
CA ASN A 34 1.10 -21.92 3.74
C ASN A 34 0.43 -20.57 3.41
N VAL A 35 1.16 -19.67 2.77
CA VAL A 35 0.67 -18.35 2.38
C VAL A 35 0.28 -18.34 0.92
N GLU A 36 -0.99 -17.99 0.65
CA GLU A 36 -1.48 -17.71 -0.70
C GLU A 36 -1.69 -16.22 -0.86
N LEU A 37 -1.06 -15.64 -1.90
CA LEU A 37 -1.10 -14.21 -2.19
C LEU A 37 -1.93 -13.92 -3.42
N GLU A 38 -2.93 -13.04 -3.28
CA GLU A 38 -3.69 -12.46 -4.39
C GLU A 38 -3.43 -10.95 -4.51
N ARG A 39 -3.45 -10.43 -5.74
CA ARG A 39 -3.33 -9.01 -6.01
C ARG A 39 -4.70 -8.39 -6.18
N THR A 40 -4.99 -7.40 -5.37
CA THR A 40 -6.28 -6.72 -5.43
C THR A 40 -6.40 -5.82 -6.68
N PRO A 41 -7.58 -5.81 -7.33
CA PRO A 41 -7.88 -4.85 -8.41
C PRO A 41 -8.24 -3.45 -7.87
N SER A 42 -8.67 -3.33 -6.61
CA SER A 42 -9.04 -2.06 -5.97
C SER A 42 -9.07 -2.17 -4.45
N SER A 43 -9.04 -1.03 -3.75
CA SER A 43 -9.22 -0.97 -2.29
C SER A 43 -10.63 -1.41 -1.87
N MET A 44 -11.64 -1.12 -2.68
CA MET A 44 -13.02 -1.53 -2.45
C MET A 44 -13.15 -3.06 -2.43
N TYR A 45 -12.63 -3.72 -3.47
CA TYR A 45 -12.60 -5.19 -3.54
C TYR A 45 -11.83 -5.78 -2.36
N GLN A 46 -10.65 -5.22 -2.04
CA GLN A 46 -9.84 -5.69 -0.92
C GLN A 46 -10.61 -5.64 0.40
N ALA A 47 -11.24 -4.51 0.71
CA ALA A 47 -11.99 -4.34 1.94
C ALA A 47 -13.19 -5.29 2.05
N GLN A 48 -14.00 -5.41 0.98
CA GLN A 48 -15.14 -6.33 0.95
C GLN A 48 -14.69 -7.78 1.18
N LYS A 49 -13.64 -8.22 0.48
CA LYS A 49 -13.14 -9.60 0.58
C LYS A 49 -12.48 -9.91 1.92
N LEU A 50 -11.76 -8.95 2.50
CA LEU A 50 -11.16 -9.09 3.83
C LEU A 50 -12.25 -9.19 4.91
N VAL A 51 -13.23 -8.28 4.90
CA VAL A 51 -14.31 -8.27 5.87
C VAL A 51 -15.23 -9.48 5.71
N ALA A 52 -15.51 -9.93 4.49
CA ALA A 52 -16.23 -11.18 4.23
C ALA A 52 -15.49 -12.43 4.75
N GLY A 53 -14.17 -12.33 5.02
CA GLY A 53 -13.35 -13.46 5.48
C GLY A 53 -12.90 -14.38 4.34
N GLU A 54 -12.93 -13.88 3.09
CA GLU A 54 -12.35 -14.58 1.95
C GLU A 54 -10.81 -14.47 1.95
N PHE A 55 -10.28 -13.40 2.57
CA PHE A 55 -8.87 -13.24 2.92
C PHE A 55 -8.71 -13.06 4.41
N ASP A 56 -7.55 -13.42 4.91
CA ASP A 56 -7.21 -13.44 6.32
C ASP A 56 -6.40 -12.19 6.71
N ILE A 57 -5.52 -11.75 5.79
CA ILE A 57 -4.62 -10.60 5.96
C ILE A 57 -4.65 -9.73 4.70
N ALA A 58 -4.64 -8.42 4.87
CA ALA A 58 -4.44 -7.47 3.78
C ALA A 58 -3.16 -6.67 3.95
N CYS A 59 -2.45 -6.40 2.83
CA CYS A 59 -1.38 -5.42 2.73
C CYS A 59 -1.92 -4.20 1.97
N SER A 60 -2.05 -3.06 2.65
CA SER A 60 -2.75 -1.88 2.15
C SER A 60 -2.18 -0.58 2.72
N ALA A 61 -2.55 0.56 2.12
CA ALA A 61 -2.40 1.84 2.80
C ALA A 61 -3.21 1.82 4.11
N VAL A 62 -2.63 2.31 5.19
CA VAL A 62 -3.28 2.26 6.52
C VAL A 62 -4.62 2.99 6.53
N ASP A 63 -4.76 4.05 5.75
CA ASP A 63 -6.00 4.80 5.65
C ASP A 63 -7.19 3.96 5.15
N ASN A 64 -6.95 2.93 4.34
CA ASN A 64 -8.02 2.02 3.91
C ASN A 64 -8.62 1.27 5.10
N PHE A 65 -7.81 0.80 6.05
CA PHE A 65 -8.32 0.16 7.27
C PHE A 65 -9.08 1.15 8.14
N ILE A 66 -8.55 2.37 8.31
CA ILE A 66 -9.16 3.44 9.09
C ILE A 66 -10.51 3.85 8.47
N ALA A 67 -10.57 4.04 7.16
CA ALA A 67 -11.78 4.46 6.46
C ALA A 67 -12.96 3.52 6.72
N TYR A 68 -12.73 2.22 6.57
CA TYR A 68 -13.80 1.24 6.79
C TYR A 68 -14.12 1.07 8.27
N GLN A 69 -13.13 1.17 9.16
CA GLN A 69 -13.36 1.14 10.62
C GLN A 69 -14.20 2.33 11.11
N GLU A 70 -14.09 3.48 10.44
CA GLU A 70 -14.88 4.69 10.73
C GLU A 70 -16.21 4.77 9.95
N GLY A 71 -16.56 3.72 9.20
CA GLY A 71 -17.77 3.73 8.36
C GLY A 71 -17.72 4.73 7.21
N ALA A 72 -16.49 5.13 6.81
CA ALA A 72 -16.21 6.12 5.77
C ALA A 72 -15.61 5.51 4.50
N GLY A 73 -15.70 4.21 4.35
CA GLY A 73 -15.30 3.49 3.14
C GLY A 73 -16.23 3.79 1.97
N GLU A 74 -15.76 3.55 0.75
CA GLU A 74 -16.48 3.89 -0.49
C GLU A 74 -17.55 2.87 -0.88
N VAL A 75 -17.52 1.68 -0.27
CA VAL A 75 -18.50 0.63 -0.50
C VAL A 75 -19.05 0.10 0.81
N GLU A 76 -20.29 -0.35 0.77
CA GLU A 76 -20.90 -1.06 1.90
C GLU A 76 -20.23 -2.42 2.11
N LEU A 77 -20.16 -2.83 3.35
CA LEU A 77 -19.61 -4.10 3.80
C LEU A 77 -20.74 -5.01 4.29
N ASP A 78 -20.60 -6.32 4.10
CA ASP A 78 -21.60 -7.32 4.50
C ASP A 78 -21.79 -7.42 6.03
N ARG A 79 -20.83 -6.91 6.80
CA ARG A 79 -20.83 -6.88 8.26
C ARG A 79 -19.97 -5.75 8.80
N ASP A 80 -20.14 -5.43 10.06
CA ASP A 80 -19.33 -4.41 10.73
C ASP A 80 -17.84 -4.80 10.68
N PRO A 81 -16.98 -3.91 10.22
CA PRO A 81 -15.54 -4.16 10.21
C PRO A 81 -14.99 -4.11 11.64
N ASP A 82 -14.08 -5.03 11.94
CA ASP A 82 -13.28 -5.05 13.16
C ASP A 82 -11.81 -5.10 12.75
N LEU A 83 -11.41 -4.10 11.96
CA LEU A 83 -10.12 -4.02 11.31
C LEU A 83 -9.07 -3.42 12.24
N PHE A 84 -7.86 -3.95 12.16
CA PHE A 84 -6.71 -3.38 12.85
C PHE A 84 -5.43 -3.62 12.05
N VAL A 85 -4.42 -2.80 12.31
CA VAL A 85 -3.07 -2.93 11.77
C VAL A 85 -2.16 -3.55 12.82
N PHE A 86 -1.32 -4.50 12.41
CA PHE A 86 -0.45 -5.23 13.32
C PHE A 86 1.05 -5.12 12.99
N MET A 87 1.40 -4.67 11.77
CA MET A 87 2.78 -4.56 11.31
C MET A 87 2.90 -3.58 10.15
N GLY A 88 4.02 -2.87 10.05
CA GLY A 88 4.41 -2.08 8.88
C GLY A 88 4.95 -2.97 7.76
N SER A 89 5.05 -2.41 6.56
CA SER A 89 5.61 -3.08 5.39
C SER A 89 6.59 -2.18 4.65
N THR A 90 6.12 -1.04 4.14
CA THR A 90 6.94 -0.12 3.34
C THR A 90 6.80 1.32 3.82
N GLN A 91 7.84 2.11 3.59
CA GLN A 91 7.71 3.54 3.33
C GLN A 91 7.17 3.74 1.92
N ILE A 92 6.86 4.96 1.52
CA ILE A 92 6.33 5.21 0.18
C ILE A 92 6.82 6.55 -0.40
N GLU A 93 6.97 6.56 -1.70
CA GLU A 93 6.97 7.77 -2.52
C GLU A 93 5.83 7.65 -3.52
N LEU A 94 4.79 8.45 -3.32
CA LEU A 94 3.71 8.62 -4.27
C LEU A 94 4.10 9.74 -5.23
N SER A 95 4.17 9.46 -6.52
CA SER A 95 4.50 10.44 -7.56
C SER A 95 3.25 10.86 -8.30
N PHE A 96 2.94 12.16 -8.32
CA PHE A 96 1.85 12.69 -9.13
C PHE A 96 2.33 12.83 -10.57
N VAL A 97 1.95 11.85 -11.38
CA VAL A 97 2.31 11.75 -12.79
C VAL A 97 1.15 12.25 -13.63
N VAL A 98 1.46 13.05 -14.65
CA VAL A 98 0.48 13.67 -15.54
C VAL A 98 0.69 13.25 -16.99
N SER A 99 -0.39 13.29 -17.77
CA SER A 99 -0.40 12.96 -19.20
C SER A 99 0.38 13.97 -20.04
N GLU A 100 0.66 13.61 -21.27
CA GLU A 100 1.31 14.47 -22.23
C GLU A 100 0.55 15.80 -22.39
N GLY A 101 1.31 16.91 -22.42
CA GLY A 101 0.75 18.26 -22.55
C GLY A 101 0.50 18.98 -21.23
N ILE A 102 0.43 18.25 -20.11
CA ILE A 102 0.35 18.83 -18.75
C ILE A 102 1.78 19.05 -18.23
N LYS A 103 2.07 20.27 -17.76
CA LYS A 103 3.41 20.63 -17.26
C LYS A 103 3.39 21.31 -15.90
N SER A 104 2.23 21.78 -15.48
CA SER A 104 2.03 22.48 -14.21
C SER A 104 0.68 22.10 -13.61
N PHE A 105 0.45 22.52 -12.36
CA PHE A 105 -0.84 22.30 -11.71
C PHE A 105 -1.98 23.10 -12.35
N GLU A 106 -1.68 24.29 -12.89
CA GLU A 106 -2.65 25.15 -13.58
C GLU A 106 -3.24 24.46 -14.81
N ASP A 107 -2.47 23.60 -15.50
CA ASP A 107 -2.95 22.86 -16.67
C ASP A 107 -4.01 21.79 -16.31
N LEU A 108 -4.23 21.53 -15.02
CA LEU A 108 -5.22 20.56 -14.52
C LEU A 108 -6.63 21.13 -14.42
N GLU A 109 -6.82 22.44 -14.60
CA GLU A 109 -8.14 23.06 -14.55
C GLU A 109 -9.09 22.43 -15.58
N GLY A 110 -10.27 22.01 -15.11
CA GLY A 110 -11.28 21.31 -15.90
C GLY A 110 -10.93 19.86 -16.28
N LYS A 111 -9.83 19.31 -15.81
CA LYS A 111 -9.38 17.94 -16.14
C LYS A 111 -9.92 16.89 -15.19
N THR A 112 -9.86 15.63 -15.65
CA THR A 112 -10.14 14.46 -14.82
C THR A 112 -8.85 13.81 -14.33
N LEU A 113 -8.81 13.41 -13.05
CA LEU A 113 -7.69 12.73 -12.40
C LEU A 113 -8.13 11.35 -11.92
N ALA A 114 -7.33 10.33 -12.19
CA ALA A 114 -7.65 8.95 -11.85
C ALA A 114 -7.15 8.56 -10.46
N MET A 115 -8.03 8.00 -9.62
CA MET A 115 -7.67 7.42 -8.33
C MET A 115 -8.24 6.02 -8.17
N ASP A 116 -7.85 5.29 -7.12
CA ASP A 116 -8.42 3.97 -6.81
C ASP A 116 -9.82 4.15 -6.21
N ALA A 117 -9.89 4.92 -5.13
CA ALA A 117 -11.11 5.35 -4.45
C ALA A 117 -10.97 6.85 -4.11
N LEU A 118 -12.08 7.53 -3.85
CA LEU A 118 -12.08 8.99 -3.70
C LEU A 118 -12.10 9.44 -2.23
N THR A 119 -12.50 8.55 -1.32
CA THR A 119 -12.66 8.84 0.11
C THR A 119 -11.74 8.01 1.00
N THR A 120 -10.81 7.28 0.41
CA THR A 120 -9.89 6.39 1.12
C THR A 120 -8.48 6.42 0.53
N GLY A 121 -7.51 5.95 1.32
CA GLY A 121 -6.16 5.69 0.87
C GLY A 121 -5.44 6.95 0.39
N PHE A 122 -4.83 6.85 -0.78
CA PHE A 122 -3.97 7.91 -1.29
C PHE A 122 -4.71 9.08 -1.97
N ALA A 123 -6.04 9.03 -2.11
CA ALA A 123 -6.80 10.16 -2.65
C ALA A 123 -6.54 11.44 -1.84
N PHE A 124 -6.48 11.35 -0.52
CA PHE A 124 -6.23 12.49 0.35
C PHE A 124 -4.82 13.08 0.20
N VAL A 125 -3.84 12.26 -0.21
CA VAL A 125 -2.50 12.76 -0.57
C VAL A 125 -2.59 13.65 -1.79
N LEU A 126 -3.33 13.23 -2.83
CA LEU A 126 -3.51 14.04 -4.03
C LEU A 126 -4.33 15.30 -3.75
N TYR A 127 -5.37 15.22 -2.94
CA TYR A 127 -6.11 16.42 -2.51
C TYR A 127 -5.19 17.43 -1.82
N ARG A 128 -4.29 16.99 -0.94
CA ARG A 128 -3.33 17.89 -0.29
C ARG A 128 -2.35 18.52 -1.29
N MET A 129 -1.86 17.77 -2.28
CA MET A 129 -0.98 18.30 -3.34
C MET A 129 -1.69 19.38 -4.16
N LEU A 130 -2.93 19.11 -4.57
CA LEU A 130 -3.75 20.05 -5.35
C LEU A 130 -4.10 21.32 -4.55
N ASP A 131 -4.48 21.16 -3.28
CA ASP A 131 -4.79 22.28 -2.37
C ASP A 131 -3.55 23.16 -2.11
N ASN A 132 -2.38 22.55 -1.90
CA ASN A 132 -1.11 23.27 -1.76
C ASN A 132 -0.75 24.06 -3.03
N ALA A 133 -1.11 23.55 -4.21
CA ALA A 133 -0.96 24.24 -5.49
C ALA A 133 -2.02 25.31 -5.75
N GLY A 134 -3.02 25.44 -4.86
CA GLY A 134 -4.07 26.46 -4.95
C GLY A 134 -5.32 26.02 -5.71
N LEU A 135 -5.36 24.79 -6.22
CA LEU A 135 -6.55 24.23 -6.90
C LEU A 135 -7.65 23.90 -5.89
N LYS A 136 -8.88 24.20 -6.23
CA LYS A 136 -10.08 23.91 -5.44
C LYS A 136 -10.79 22.67 -5.98
N PRO A 137 -11.64 22.00 -5.18
CA PRO A 137 -12.36 20.80 -5.61
C PRO A 137 -13.18 20.96 -6.91
N ASP A 138 -13.63 22.19 -7.22
CA ASP A 138 -14.40 22.48 -8.44
C ASP A 138 -13.50 22.71 -9.67
N ASP A 139 -12.19 22.88 -9.49
CA ASP A 139 -11.26 23.15 -10.59
C ASP A 139 -10.88 21.87 -11.35
N TYR A 140 -11.13 20.68 -10.78
CA TYR A 140 -10.82 19.38 -11.37
C TYR A 140 -11.87 18.34 -10.99
N LYS A 141 -11.83 17.16 -11.63
CA LYS A 141 -12.72 16.05 -11.29
C LYS A 141 -11.90 14.80 -10.97
N MET A 142 -12.07 14.26 -9.78
CA MET A 142 -11.55 12.94 -9.43
C MET A 142 -12.46 11.83 -9.97
N VAL A 143 -11.86 10.73 -10.45
CA VAL A 143 -12.56 9.56 -10.98
C VAL A 143 -11.97 8.29 -10.36
N SER A 144 -12.84 7.42 -9.85
CA SER A 144 -12.45 6.10 -9.35
C SER A 144 -12.21 5.15 -10.52
N VAL A 145 -10.99 4.60 -10.61
CA VAL A 145 -10.53 3.75 -11.74
C VAL A 145 -10.01 2.40 -11.24
N GLY A 146 -9.53 2.34 -9.99
CA GLY A 146 -8.98 1.13 -9.39
C GLY A 146 -7.48 1.21 -9.11
N ALA A 147 -6.85 0.05 -8.89
CA ALA A 147 -5.45 -0.05 -8.48
C ALA A 147 -4.47 0.58 -9.49
N THR A 148 -3.25 0.85 -9.04
CA THR A 148 -2.23 1.59 -9.80
C THR A 148 -2.04 1.15 -11.25
N PRO A 149 -2.04 -0.16 -11.62
CA PRO A 149 -1.92 -0.56 -13.02
C PRO A 149 -3.04 -0.01 -13.91
N HIS A 150 -4.28 -0.04 -13.43
CA HIS A 150 -5.46 0.44 -14.18
C HIS A 150 -5.41 1.95 -14.39
N ARG A 151 -5.06 2.71 -13.32
CA ARG A 151 -4.91 4.17 -13.41
C ARG A 151 -3.79 4.58 -14.36
N TRP A 152 -2.66 3.88 -14.28
CA TRP A 152 -1.54 4.13 -15.17
C TRP A 152 -1.91 3.89 -16.64
N GLU A 153 -2.58 2.79 -16.93
CA GLU A 153 -3.07 2.49 -18.28
C GLU A 153 -4.04 3.59 -18.78
N ALA A 154 -4.97 4.05 -17.94
CA ALA A 154 -5.91 5.11 -18.28
C ALA A 154 -5.21 6.44 -18.61
N VAL A 155 -4.17 6.82 -17.83
CA VAL A 155 -3.35 8.01 -18.12
C VAL A 155 -2.56 7.85 -19.42
N GLN A 156 -1.98 6.67 -19.67
CA GLN A 156 -1.28 6.39 -20.93
C GLN A 156 -2.17 6.49 -22.17
N LYS A 157 -3.44 6.11 -22.03
CA LYS A 157 -4.47 6.25 -23.08
C LYS A 157 -5.00 7.67 -23.24
N GLY A 158 -4.62 8.60 -22.36
CA GLY A 158 -5.13 9.97 -22.35
C GLY A 158 -6.58 10.10 -21.86
N GLU A 159 -7.11 9.07 -21.19
CA GLU A 159 -8.45 9.09 -20.61
C GLU A 159 -8.54 10.04 -19.40
N HIS A 160 -7.43 10.20 -18.68
CA HIS A 160 -7.29 11.09 -17.54
C HIS A 160 -5.97 11.88 -17.59
N ALA A 161 -6.00 13.09 -17.06
CA ALA A 161 -4.85 14.01 -17.08
C ALA A 161 -3.73 13.63 -16.11
N GLY A 162 -3.99 12.80 -15.10
CA GLY A 162 -2.96 12.38 -14.16
C GLY A 162 -3.46 11.42 -13.09
N THR A 163 -2.50 10.88 -12.33
CA THR A 163 -2.74 9.98 -11.21
C THR A 163 -1.53 9.92 -10.27
N LEU A 164 -1.71 9.40 -9.06
CA LEU A 164 -0.59 9.00 -8.19
C LEU A 164 -0.07 7.61 -8.57
N LEU A 165 1.23 7.50 -8.76
CA LEU A 165 1.93 6.25 -9.04
C LEU A 165 2.91 5.87 -7.91
N ILE A 166 3.17 4.58 -7.81
CA ILE A 166 4.21 3.95 -7.01
C ILE A 166 5.15 3.15 -7.92
N GLU A 167 6.28 2.68 -7.41
CA GLU A 167 7.13 1.77 -8.17
C GLU A 167 6.44 0.41 -8.42
N PRO A 168 6.61 -0.19 -9.61
CA PRO A 168 7.51 0.22 -10.70
C PRO A 168 6.91 1.22 -11.69
N PHE A 169 5.66 1.65 -11.51
CA PHE A 169 4.92 2.49 -12.47
C PHE A 169 5.49 3.91 -12.57
N THR A 170 5.97 4.48 -11.45
CA THR A 170 6.69 5.77 -11.45
C THR A 170 7.94 5.69 -12.34
N GLY A 171 8.72 4.61 -12.22
CA GLY A 171 9.89 4.37 -13.06
C GLY A 171 9.53 4.23 -14.55
N GLN A 172 8.43 3.54 -14.86
CA GLN A 172 7.92 3.42 -16.24
C GLN A 172 7.50 4.79 -16.79
N ALA A 173 6.77 5.60 -16.03
CA ALA A 173 6.36 6.94 -16.41
C ALA A 173 7.58 7.82 -16.70
N ARG A 174 8.57 7.81 -15.81
CA ARG A 174 9.81 8.56 -15.99
C ARG A 174 10.57 8.14 -17.24
N ALA A 175 10.68 6.83 -17.49
CA ALA A 175 11.30 6.28 -18.68
C ALA A 175 10.52 6.59 -19.97
N GLY A 176 9.21 6.74 -19.88
CA GLY A 176 8.31 7.15 -20.97
C GLY A 176 8.26 8.65 -21.22
N GLY A 177 8.98 9.47 -20.44
CA GLY A 177 9.02 10.94 -20.63
C GLY A 177 7.82 11.67 -20.03
N TYR A 178 7.02 11.02 -19.20
CA TYR A 178 5.89 11.65 -18.50
C TYR A 178 6.38 12.63 -17.43
N THR A 179 5.65 13.72 -17.25
CA THR A 179 5.96 14.71 -16.22
C THR A 179 5.51 14.23 -14.86
N ILE A 180 6.37 14.38 -13.86
CA ILE A 180 6.04 14.22 -12.45
C ILE A 180 5.94 15.63 -11.87
N LEU A 181 4.76 16.06 -11.48
CA LEU A 181 4.55 17.41 -10.94
C LEU A 181 5.05 17.52 -9.50
N GLU A 182 4.78 16.50 -8.69
CA GLU A 182 5.14 16.47 -7.27
C GLU A 182 5.25 15.03 -6.77
N ASN A 183 5.90 14.82 -5.64
CA ASN A 183 5.89 13.56 -4.91
C ASN A 183 5.52 13.76 -3.43
N SER A 184 5.02 12.71 -2.79
CA SER A 184 4.52 12.76 -1.42
C SER A 184 5.57 13.19 -0.38
N GLN A 185 6.86 13.02 -0.64
CA GLN A 185 7.93 13.43 0.26
C GLN A 185 8.17 14.95 0.26
N GLN A 186 7.73 15.65 -0.81
CA GLN A 186 7.69 17.11 -0.86
C GLN A 186 6.50 17.66 -0.07
N THR A 187 5.36 16.95 -0.11
CA THR A 187 4.12 17.33 0.57
C THR A 187 4.13 16.98 2.06
N PHE A 188 4.68 15.83 2.43
CA PHE A 188 4.65 15.30 3.79
C PHE A 188 6.03 14.94 4.31
N LYS A 189 6.31 15.30 5.55
CA LYS A 189 7.56 14.89 6.22
C LYS A 189 7.59 13.40 6.52
N ASN A 190 6.46 12.85 6.93
CA ASN A 190 6.26 11.44 7.24
C ASN A 190 4.90 11.04 6.68
N TYR A 191 4.88 10.17 5.68
CA TYR A 191 3.66 9.53 5.21
C TYR A 191 3.99 8.06 4.98
N PRO A 192 3.29 7.13 5.65
CA PRO A 192 3.66 5.72 5.61
C PRO A 192 3.21 5.09 4.29
N GLY A 193 3.88 4.03 3.91
CA GLY A 193 3.45 3.20 2.80
C GLY A 193 2.39 2.19 3.22
N GLN A 194 2.60 0.96 2.78
CA GLN A 194 1.69 -0.14 3.11
C GLN A 194 1.95 -0.67 4.52
N MET A 195 0.88 -1.16 5.13
CA MET A 195 0.89 -1.88 6.39
C MET A 195 0.05 -3.16 6.26
N PHE A 196 0.24 -4.08 7.19
CA PHE A 196 -0.55 -5.29 7.28
C PHE A 196 -1.67 -5.12 8.29
N GLY A 197 -2.89 -5.47 7.86
CA GLY A 197 -4.07 -5.48 8.70
C GLY A 197 -4.89 -6.74 8.54
N ALA A 198 -5.75 -6.98 9.52
CA ALA A 198 -6.64 -8.14 9.58
C ALA A 198 -7.92 -7.80 10.35
N MET A 199 -8.89 -8.73 10.34
CA MET A 199 -10.03 -8.68 11.26
C MET A 199 -9.61 -9.21 12.63
N ARG A 200 -9.88 -8.47 13.73
CA ARG A 200 -9.52 -8.87 15.11
C ARG A 200 -10.11 -10.23 15.48
N GLY A 201 -11.37 -10.45 15.12
CA GLY A 201 -12.04 -11.71 15.41
C GLY A 201 -11.36 -12.94 14.78
N TRP A 202 -10.83 -12.81 13.55
CA TRP A 202 -10.04 -13.85 12.91
C TRP A 202 -8.65 -13.99 13.55
N ALA A 203 -7.95 -12.89 13.74
CA ALA A 203 -6.59 -12.86 14.28
C ALA A 203 -6.51 -13.52 15.68
N ASN A 204 -7.45 -13.18 16.58
CA ASN A 204 -7.51 -13.74 17.92
C ASN A 204 -7.74 -15.26 17.93
N LYS A 205 -8.58 -15.76 17.01
CA LYS A 205 -8.83 -17.21 16.86
C LYS A 205 -7.64 -17.95 16.25
N ASN A 206 -6.80 -17.24 15.47
CA ASN A 206 -5.68 -17.83 14.74
C ASN A 206 -4.33 -17.25 15.20
N ARG A 207 -4.23 -16.87 16.48
CA ARG A 207 -3.05 -16.20 17.02
C ARG A 207 -1.72 -16.89 16.69
N PRO A 208 -1.56 -18.22 16.83
CA PRO A 208 -0.32 -18.90 16.44
C PRO A 208 0.03 -18.69 14.96
N SER A 209 -0.95 -18.78 14.07
CA SER A 209 -0.74 -18.57 12.61
C SER A 209 -0.39 -17.13 12.29
N MET A 210 -0.97 -16.15 13.02
CA MET A 210 -0.57 -14.73 12.91
C MET A 210 0.89 -14.51 13.32
N VAL A 211 1.31 -15.10 14.43
CA VAL A 211 2.71 -15.02 14.91
C VAL A 211 3.65 -15.66 13.89
N SER A 212 3.33 -16.86 13.40
CA SER A 212 4.08 -17.55 12.33
C SER A 212 4.17 -16.72 11.05
N PHE A 213 3.08 -16.05 10.64
CA PHE A 213 3.08 -15.17 9.46
C PHE A 213 4.06 -14.01 9.64
N ILE A 214 4.01 -13.32 10.77
CA ILE A 214 4.90 -12.20 11.07
C ILE A 214 6.37 -12.67 11.07
N GLN A 215 6.66 -13.80 11.72
CA GLN A 215 8.02 -14.35 11.75
C GLN A 215 8.51 -14.72 10.35
N GLY A 216 7.72 -15.42 9.54
CA GLY A 216 8.08 -15.78 8.17
C GLY A 216 8.30 -14.55 7.27
N TYR A 217 7.48 -13.50 7.45
CA TYR A 217 7.68 -12.23 6.77
C TYR A 217 8.98 -11.54 7.17
N LEU A 218 9.29 -11.50 8.47
CA LEU A 218 10.54 -10.92 8.98
C LEU A 218 11.77 -11.72 8.54
N ASP A 219 11.68 -13.07 8.46
CA ASP A 219 12.75 -13.92 7.92
C ASP A 219 13.02 -13.59 6.45
N ALA A 220 11.96 -13.41 5.64
CA ALA A 220 12.06 -12.99 4.25
C ALA A 220 12.64 -11.57 4.12
N LEU A 221 12.24 -10.66 5.00
CA LEU A 221 12.76 -9.29 5.03
C LEU A 221 14.26 -9.25 5.32
N ASP A 222 14.74 -9.97 6.34
CA ASP A 222 16.16 -10.08 6.65
C ASP A 222 16.96 -10.70 5.50
N TRP A 223 16.37 -11.72 4.83
CA TRP A 223 17.00 -12.32 3.67
C TRP A 223 17.16 -11.29 2.53
N ILE A 224 16.12 -10.48 2.25
CA ILE A 224 16.16 -9.42 1.21
C ILE A 224 17.18 -8.34 1.55
N LEU A 225 17.25 -7.92 2.82
CA LEU A 225 18.15 -6.86 3.28
C LEU A 225 19.61 -7.30 3.33
N ASN A 226 19.90 -8.59 3.21
CA ASN A 226 21.27 -9.08 3.07
C ASN A 226 21.80 -8.75 1.65
N PRO A 227 22.87 -7.93 1.52
CA PRO A 227 23.39 -7.51 0.22
C PRO A 227 23.79 -8.67 -0.70
N SER A 228 24.18 -9.83 -0.13
CA SER A 228 24.55 -11.02 -0.91
C SER A 228 23.39 -11.61 -1.69
N ASN A 229 22.15 -11.34 -1.30
CA ASN A 229 20.94 -11.88 -1.90
C ASN A 229 20.31 -10.91 -2.93
N LYS A 230 20.89 -9.72 -3.12
CA LYS A 230 20.31 -8.66 -3.95
C LYS A 230 20.00 -9.13 -5.39
N ALA A 231 20.91 -9.88 -6.01
CA ALA A 231 20.70 -10.36 -7.39
C ALA A 231 19.52 -11.34 -7.45
N GLU A 232 19.44 -12.28 -6.50
CA GLU A 232 18.36 -13.26 -6.43
C GLU A 232 17.02 -12.59 -6.08
N ALA A 233 17.01 -11.62 -5.17
CA ALA A 233 15.84 -10.82 -4.85
C ALA A 233 15.30 -10.08 -6.09
N GLY A 234 16.20 -9.56 -6.95
CA GLY A 234 15.84 -8.98 -8.24
C GLY A 234 15.18 -10.00 -9.18
N THR A 235 15.72 -11.21 -9.24
CA THR A 235 15.14 -12.30 -10.05
C THR A 235 13.74 -12.66 -9.57
N ILE A 236 13.56 -12.84 -8.27
CA ILE A 236 12.24 -13.13 -7.66
C ILE A 236 11.25 -11.99 -7.94
N LEU A 237 11.69 -10.73 -7.80
CA LEU A 237 10.87 -9.56 -8.11
C LEU A 237 10.40 -9.58 -9.58
N GLY A 238 11.32 -9.75 -10.53
CA GLY A 238 11.02 -9.79 -11.95
C GLY A 238 10.07 -10.94 -12.33
N THR A 239 10.30 -12.13 -11.79
CA THR A 239 9.43 -13.31 -12.00
C THR A 239 8.01 -13.07 -11.52
N ASN A 240 7.85 -12.44 -10.36
CA ASN A 240 6.54 -12.15 -9.78
C ASN A 240 5.89 -10.88 -10.34
N MET A 241 6.59 -10.08 -11.12
CA MET A 241 6.08 -8.87 -11.78
C MET A 241 6.38 -8.88 -13.29
N PRO A 242 5.82 -9.83 -14.06
CA PRO A 242 6.15 -10.01 -15.47
C PRO A 242 5.80 -8.82 -16.37
N GLN A 243 4.91 -7.92 -15.91
CA GLN A 243 4.59 -6.67 -16.60
C GLN A 243 5.71 -5.61 -16.46
N MET A 244 6.68 -5.81 -15.56
CA MET A 244 7.81 -4.90 -15.37
C MET A 244 8.92 -5.25 -16.38
N PRO A 245 9.38 -4.30 -17.21
CA PRO A 245 10.50 -4.53 -18.11
C PRO A 245 11.76 -4.96 -17.34
N GLU A 246 12.52 -5.92 -17.85
CA GLU A 246 13.73 -6.43 -17.20
C GLU A 246 14.69 -5.30 -16.76
N LYS A 247 14.91 -4.31 -17.62
CA LYS A 247 15.76 -3.14 -17.30
C LYS A 247 15.26 -2.28 -16.14
N ALA A 248 13.98 -2.42 -15.74
CA ALA A 248 13.39 -1.67 -14.64
C ALA A 248 13.52 -2.41 -13.29
N VAL A 249 13.88 -3.69 -13.29
CA VAL A 249 13.95 -4.51 -12.06
C VAL A 249 15.00 -3.96 -11.09
N ALA A 250 16.23 -3.75 -11.57
CA ALA A 250 17.31 -3.28 -10.70
C ALA A 250 17.04 -1.89 -10.09
N PRO A 251 16.64 -0.87 -10.86
CA PRO A 251 16.26 0.43 -10.28
C PRO A 251 15.09 0.36 -9.29
N ALA A 252 14.08 -0.46 -9.58
CA ALA A 252 12.93 -0.63 -8.69
C ALA A 252 13.33 -1.34 -7.38
N LEU A 253 14.22 -2.33 -7.45
CA LEU A 253 14.77 -2.98 -6.27
C LEU A 253 15.63 -2.02 -5.45
N ASP A 254 16.50 -1.21 -6.08
CA ASP A 254 17.31 -0.21 -5.39
C ASP A 254 16.43 0.78 -4.61
N LYS A 255 15.33 1.22 -5.21
CA LYS A 255 14.37 2.09 -4.54
C LYS A 255 13.64 1.39 -3.39
N LEU A 256 13.28 0.12 -3.58
CA LEU A 256 12.64 -0.69 -2.53
C LEU A 256 13.58 -0.97 -1.34
N LEU A 257 14.89 -1.03 -1.57
CA LEU A 257 15.90 -1.18 -0.52
C LEU A 257 16.34 0.15 0.11
N SER A 258 15.83 1.29 -0.39
CA SER A 258 16.12 2.60 0.18
C SER A 258 15.41 2.80 1.52
N PRO A 259 16.11 3.26 2.57
CA PRO A 259 15.49 3.50 3.88
C PRO A 259 14.38 4.57 3.87
N GLN A 260 14.36 5.44 2.86
CA GLN A 260 13.40 6.55 2.78
C GLN A 260 12.11 6.19 2.03
N THR A 261 12.17 5.23 1.11
CA THR A 261 11.05 4.95 0.19
C THR A 261 10.68 3.48 0.10
N GLY A 262 11.44 2.62 0.74
CA GLY A 262 11.37 1.17 0.55
C GLY A 262 10.84 0.40 1.76
N LEU A 263 11.38 -0.79 1.93
CA LEU A 263 11.00 -1.70 2.99
C LEU A 263 11.32 -1.12 4.37
N VAL A 264 10.40 -1.27 5.30
CA VAL A 264 10.61 -0.89 6.70
C VAL A 264 11.41 -2.01 7.39
N PRO A 265 12.63 -1.73 7.87
CA PRO A 265 13.38 -2.71 8.64
C PRO A 265 12.56 -3.22 9.83
N MET A 266 12.61 -4.53 10.08
CA MET A 266 11.83 -5.19 11.13
C MET A 266 10.30 -5.08 10.98
N GLY A 267 9.76 -4.43 9.93
CA GLY A 267 8.33 -4.26 9.77
C GLY A 267 7.66 -3.43 10.87
N GLU A 268 8.36 -2.48 11.47
CA GLU A 268 7.81 -1.61 12.51
C GLU A 268 6.75 -0.66 11.94
N VAL A 269 5.76 -0.30 12.76
CA VAL A 269 4.76 0.69 12.38
C VAL A 269 5.33 2.11 12.53
N ASP A 270 5.28 2.90 11.46
CA ASP A 270 5.62 4.32 11.52
C ASP A 270 4.49 5.10 12.22
N MET A 271 4.63 5.30 13.53
CA MET A 271 3.64 5.99 14.36
C MET A 271 3.44 7.45 13.94
N LYS A 272 4.52 8.15 13.56
CA LYS A 272 4.42 9.54 13.08
C LYS A 272 3.73 9.62 11.72
N GLY A 273 3.99 8.65 10.87
CA GLY A 273 3.28 8.51 9.61
C GLY A 273 1.80 8.23 9.82
N LEU A 274 1.44 7.38 10.80
CA LEU A 274 0.05 7.13 11.15
C LEU A 274 -0.66 8.39 11.67
N GLU A 275 -0.02 9.17 12.54
CA GLU A 275 -0.53 10.48 12.99
C GLU A 275 -0.81 11.41 11.79
N THR A 276 0.11 11.48 10.82
CA THR A 276 -0.07 12.24 9.58
C THR A 276 -1.28 11.75 8.78
N VAL A 277 -1.48 10.44 8.67
CA VAL A 277 -2.66 9.87 7.99
C VAL A 277 -3.95 10.30 8.68
N LEU A 278 -4.01 10.24 10.01
CA LEU A 278 -5.19 10.68 10.77
C LEU A 278 -5.46 12.18 10.59
N GLU A 279 -4.43 13.02 10.59
CA GLU A 279 -4.54 14.46 10.31
C GLU A 279 -5.13 14.71 8.91
N VAL A 280 -4.52 14.10 7.89
CA VAL A 280 -4.93 14.28 6.50
C VAL A 280 -6.35 13.76 6.27
N ARG A 281 -6.69 12.61 6.86
CA ARG A 281 -8.04 12.09 6.81
C ARG A 281 -9.03 13.02 7.51
N SER A 282 -8.72 13.55 8.68
CA SER A 282 -9.57 14.50 9.41
C SER A 282 -9.84 15.76 8.60
N GLN A 283 -8.90 16.17 7.75
CA GLN A 283 -9.05 17.36 6.90
C GLN A 283 -9.93 17.10 5.68
N TYR A 284 -9.79 15.94 5.00
CA TYR A 284 -10.38 15.71 3.69
C TYR A 284 -11.53 14.70 3.67
N ALA A 285 -11.73 13.94 4.74
CA ALA A 285 -12.83 12.98 4.78
C ALA A 285 -14.19 13.69 4.85
N PRO A 286 -15.20 13.22 4.08
CA PRO A 286 -16.51 13.88 4.01
C PRO A 286 -17.22 14.00 5.37
N GLN A 287 -16.94 13.10 6.32
CA GLN A 287 -17.55 13.07 7.64
C GLN A 287 -17.02 14.17 8.58
N GLY A 288 -15.87 14.77 8.28
CA GLY A 288 -15.28 15.84 9.08
C GLY A 288 -14.88 15.46 10.51
N ASN A 289 -14.76 14.15 10.80
CA ASN A 289 -14.39 13.66 12.13
C ASN A 289 -12.92 13.97 12.42
N GLN A 290 -12.63 14.48 13.63
CA GLN A 290 -11.27 14.66 14.11
C GLN A 290 -10.76 13.33 14.68
N LEU A 291 -9.78 12.72 14.01
CA LEU A 291 -9.17 11.46 14.40
C LEU A 291 -7.78 11.75 15.00
N THR A 292 -7.57 11.37 16.25
CA THR A 292 -6.30 11.61 16.97
C THR A 292 -5.79 10.39 17.71
N ASP A 293 -6.62 9.37 17.89
CA ASP A 293 -6.29 8.16 18.64
C ASP A 293 -5.75 7.08 17.69
N THR A 294 -4.43 6.93 17.63
CA THR A 294 -3.77 5.91 16.81
C THR A 294 -3.98 4.50 17.36
N ASP A 295 -4.12 4.34 18.69
CA ASP A 295 -4.24 3.03 19.33
C ASP A 295 -5.55 2.32 18.96
N ARG A 296 -6.57 3.08 18.56
CA ARG A 296 -7.83 2.54 18.08
C ARG A 296 -7.67 1.63 16.86
N TYR A 297 -6.67 1.90 16.02
CA TYR A 297 -6.46 1.21 14.76
C TYR A 297 -5.33 0.17 14.81
N LEU A 298 -4.67 0.03 15.96
CA LEU A 298 -3.50 -0.84 16.13
C LEU A 298 -3.76 -1.99 17.11
N ASP A 299 -3.10 -3.10 16.87
CA ASP A 299 -2.83 -4.12 17.87
C ASP A 299 -1.46 -4.74 17.58
N LEU A 300 -0.44 -4.23 18.25
CA LEU A 300 0.93 -4.68 18.10
C LEU A 300 1.28 -5.88 18.99
N SER A 301 0.31 -6.49 19.70
CA SER A 301 0.57 -7.63 20.58
C SER A 301 1.08 -8.85 19.82
N PHE A 302 0.52 -9.10 18.61
CA PHE A 302 0.97 -10.18 17.72
C PHE A 302 2.40 -9.97 17.23
N TYR A 303 2.73 -8.74 16.82
CA TYR A 303 4.07 -8.37 16.38
C TYR A 303 5.10 -8.52 17.51
N LYS A 304 4.79 -8.00 18.71
CA LYS A 304 5.67 -8.10 19.88
C LYS A 304 5.93 -9.56 20.26
N GLU A 305 4.89 -10.40 20.22
CA GLU A 305 5.03 -11.84 20.48
C GLU A 305 5.89 -12.52 19.41
N ALA A 306 5.68 -12.21 18.14
CA ALA A 306 6.45 -12.77 17.04
C ALA A 306 7.94 -12.41 17.12
N VAL A 307 8.26 -11.15 17.43
CA VAL A 307 9.65 -10.69 17.59
C VAL A 307 10.31 -11.33 18.82
N ALA A 308 9.58 -11.43 19.94
CA ALA A 308 10.14 -12.01 21.18
C ALA A 308 10.39 -13.53 21.10
N SER A 309 9.66 -14.24 20.20
CA SER A 309 9.75 -15.70 20.03
C SER A 309 10.48 -16.13 18.75
N ARG A 310 11.02 -15.20 17.97
CA ARG A 310 11.80 -15.44 16.77
C ARG A 310 13.27 -15.73 17.09
#